data_3517521b73f4a735951628a75848c053
#
_entry.id   3517521b73f4a735951628a75848c053
#
_cell.length_a   1.000
_cell.length_b   1.000
_cell.length_c   1.000
_cell.angle_alpha   90.00
_cell.angle_beta   90.00
_cell.angle_gamma   90.00
#
_symmetry.space_group_name_H-M   'P 1'
#
loop_
_entity.id
_entity.type
_entity.pdbx_description
1 polymer ?
#
loop_
_entity_poly.entity_id
_entity_poly.type
_entity_poly.pdbx_seq_one_letter_code
_entity_poly.pdbx_strand_id
1 'polypeptide(L)'
;ANHATLSGHSFHHEVAYAVEHGLLGSIDANRGDPQNGWDTDQFPDSVEELSLVLYEILRAGGLTTGGFNFDAKLRRQSLDRDDLVHAHVGGIDTLARALLVAQALVDAGTLEGARAQRYAGWEGERGSEVFADGATLASLADRAVAAGLDPLPVSGRQERLENEVNRVRWETR
;
A
#
# COMPACT_ATOMS: atom_id res chain seq x y z
N ALA A 1 -9.89 1.91 7.38
CA ALA A 1 -8.58 1.34 7.74
C ALA A 1 -8.68 0.26 8.81
N ASN A 2 -9.45 0.52 9.84
CA ASN A 2 -9.63 -0.40 10.95
C ASN A 2 -10.05 -1.82 10.51
N HIS A 3 -11.00 -1.94 9.61
CA HIS A 3 -11.48 -3.23 9.10
C HIS A 3 -10.40 -4.03 8.34
N ALA A 4 -9.43 -3.38 7.71
CA ALA A 4 -8.30 -4.07 7.08
C ALA A 4 -7.50 -4.89 8.10
N THR A 5 -7.19 -4.29 9.25
CA THR A 5 -6.45 -4.98 10.33
C THR A 5 -7.26 -6.10 10.98
N LEU A 6 -8.58 -5.95 11.08
CA LEU A 6 -9.49 -7.01 11.55
C LEU A 6 -9.51 -8.22 10.60
N SER A 7 -9.36 -7.99 9.30
CA SER A 7 -9.28 -9.05 8.28
C SER A 7 -7.92 -9.75 8.25
N GLY A 8 -6.96 -9.31 9.06
CA GLY A 8 -5.60 -9.84 9.09
C GLY A 8 -4.68 -9.26 8.01
N HIS A 9 -5.11 -8.19 7.34
CA HIS A 9 -4.31 -7.48 6.35
C HIS A 9 -3.78 -6.16 6.93
N SER A 10 -2.75 -5.59 6.31
CA SER A 10 -2.37 -4.22 6.60
C SER A 10 -3.31 -3.25 5.87
N PHE A 11 -3.42 -2.03 6.40
CA PHE A 11 -4.18 -0.98 5.71
C PHE A 11 -3.62 -0.69 4.31
N HIS A 12 -2.30 -0.64 4.19
CA HIS A 12 -1.61 -0.48 2.92
C HIS A 12 -2.00 -1.58 1.90
N HIS A 13 -2.05 -2.85 2.31
CA HIS A 13 -2.44 -3.97 1.44
C HIS A 13 -3.85 -3.77 0.85
N GLU A 14 -4.83 -3.42 1.69
CA GLU A 14 -6.21 -3.23 1.25
C GLU A 14 -6.34 -2.07 0.24
N VAL A 15 -5.63 -0.97 0.49
CA VAL A 15 -5.65 0.18 -0.43
C VAL A 15 -4.95 -0.15 -1.74
N ALA A 16 -3.79 -0.82 -1.69
CA ALA A 16 -3.09 -1.26 -2.90
C ALA A 16 -3.96 -2.20 -3.75
N TYR A 17 -4.65 -3.14 -3.11
CA TYR A 17 -5.59 -4.04 -3.77
C TYR A 17 -6.76 -3.28 -4.42
N ALA A 18 -7.38 -2.35 -3.69
CA ALA A 18 -8.47 -1.53 -4.20
C ALA A 18 -8.03 -0.66 -5.39
N VAL A 19 -6.83 -0.09 -5.34
CA VAL A 19 -6.23 0.67 -6.45
C VAL A 19 -6.05 -0.21 -7.68
N GLU A 20 -5.45 -1.38 -7.54
CA GLU A 20 -5.16 -2.30 -8.64
C GLU A 20 -6.43 -2.77 -9.37
N HIS A 21 -7.53 -2.90 -8.63
CA HIS A 21 -8.81 -3.35 -9.18
C HIS A 21 -9.79 -2.21 -9.52
N GLY A 22 -9.38 -0.94 -9.42
CA GLY A 22 -10.24 0.21 -9.72
C GLY A 22 -11.43 0.37 -8.75
N LEU A 23 -11.28 -0.09 -7.52
CA LEU A 23 -12.32 -0.10 -6.50
C LEU A 23 -12.17 1.02 -5.46
N LEU A 24 -11.09 1.80 -5.54
CA LEU A 24 -10.82 2.85 -4.56
C LEU A 24 -11.85 3.97 -4.67
N GLY A 25 -12.52 4.25 -3.56
CA GLY A 25 -13.47 5.36 -3.41
C GLY A 25 -12.99 6.37 -2.36
N SER A 26 -13.44 6.20 -1.13
CA SER A 26 -13.07 7.02 0.03
C SER A 26 -12.32 6.20 1.08
N ILE A 27 -11.64 6.88 1.98
CA ILE A 27 -10.87 6.27 3.06
C ILE A 27 -11.38 6.78 4.40
N ASP A 28 -11.77 5.85 5.28
CA ASP A 28 -11.89 6.10 6.71
C ASP A 28 -10.52 5.88 7.33
N ALA A 29 -9.82 6.96 7.65
CA ALA A 29 -8.44 6.94 8.12
C ALA A 29 -8.33 6.64 9.63
N ASN A 30 -9.22 5.82 10.16
CA ASN A 30 -9.15 5.33 11.52
C ASN A 30 -8.17 4.16 11.65
N ARG A 31 -7.85 3.79 12.86
CA ARG A 31 -7.07 2.59 13.17
C ARG A 31 -7.75 1.75 14.24
N GLY A 32 -7.51 0.45 14.19
CA GLY A 32 -7.94 -0.51 15.19
C GLY A 32 -6.83 -0.90 16.16
N ASP A 33 -7.08 -1.96 16.88
CA ASP A 33 -6.08 -2.67 17.67
C ASP A 33 -5.81 -4.03 16.99
N PRO A 34 -4.77 -4.12 16.15
CA PRO A 34 -4.49 -5.34 15.39
C PRO A 34 -4.10 -6.50 16.30
N GLN A 35 -3.53 -6.22 17.47
CA GLN A 35 -3.12 -7.26 18.40
C GLN A 35 -4.31 -7.98 19.03
N ASN A 36 -5.36 -7.25 19.35
CA ASN A 36 -6.58 -7.80 19.94
C ASN A 36 -7.68 -8.07 18.91
N GLY A 37 -7.52 -7.61 17.68
CA GLY A 37 -8.54 -7.73 16.64
C GLY A 37 -9.81 -6.94 16.95
N TRP A 38 -9.68 -5.80 17.62
CA TRP A 38 -10.83 -4.98 18.04
C TRP A 38 -11.01 -3.76 17.15
N ASP A 39 -12.26 -3.52 16.80
CA ASP A 39 -12.73 -2.31 16.15
C ASP A 39 -12.78 -1.16 17.15
N THR A 40 -11.70 -0.40 17.21
CA THR A 40 -11.56 0.66 18.20
C THR A 40 -11.74 2.06 17.67
N ASP A 41 -11.82 2.25 16.35
CA ASP A 41 -12.01 3.53 15.67
C ASP A 41 -11.15 4.67 16.26
N GLN A 42 -9.85 4.44 16.35
CA GLN A 42 -8.93 5.44 16.86
C GLN A 42 -8.50 6.38 15.75
N PHE A 43 -8.17 7.62 16.11
CA PHE A 43 -7.52 8.56 15.19
C PHE A 43 -6.19 8.00 14.70
N PRO A 44 -5.79 8.27 13.46
CA PRO A 44 -4.52 7.79 12.91
C PRO A 44 -3.35 8.49 13.61
N ASP A 45 -2.27 7.74 13.84
CA ASP A 45 -1.06 8.21 14.52
C ASP A 45 0.24 7.65 13.92
N SER A 46 0.15 6.86 12.85
CA SER A 46 1.30 6.25 12.20
C SER A 46 1.62 6.91 10.86
N VAL A 47 2.64 7.75 10.83
CA VAL A 47 3.18 8.32 9.59
C VAL A 47 3.70 7.21 8.67
N GLU A 48 4.29 6.16 9.23
CA GLU A 48 4.83 5.04 8.45
C GLU A 48 3.75 4.33 7.64
N GLU A 49 2.69 3.89 8.30
CA GLU A 49 1.59 3.20 7.65
C GLU A 49 0.90 4.09 6.60
N LEU A 50 0.56 5.32 7.00
CA LEU A 50 -0.14 6.25 6.12
C LEU A 50 0.71 6.71 4.94
N SER A 51 2.04 6.75 5.06
CA SER A 51 2.91 7.08 3.93
C SER A 51 2.80 6.05 2.81
N LEU A 52 2.71 4.77 3.14
CA LEU A 52 2.53 3.71 2.14
C LEU A 52 1.13 3.72 1.55
N VAL A 53 0.11 3.98 2.36
CA VAL A 53 -1.27 4.14 1.90
C VAL A 53 -1.39 5.30 0.90
N LEU A 54 -0.86 6.46 1.26
CA LEU A 54 -0.89 7.65 0.42
C LEU A 54 -0.02 7.50 -0.84
N TYR A 55 1.08 6.75 -0.75
CA TYR A 55 1.89 6.40 -1.93
C TYR A 55 1.04 5.66 -2.98
N GLU A 56 0.27 4.64 -2.57
CA GLU A 56 -0.60 3.90 -3.49
C GLU A 56 -1.66 4.80 -4.13
N ILE A 57 -2.24 5.70 -3.36
CA ILE A 57 -3.24 6.65 -3.85
C ILE A 57 -2.62 7.64 -4.83
N LEU A 58 -1.45 8.21 -4.51
CA LEU A 58 -0.78 9.18 -5.38
C LEU A 58 -0.33 8.55 -6.71
N ARG A 59 0.26 7.35 -6.68
CA ARG A 59 0.66 6.66 -7.91
C ARG A 59 -0.51 6.30 -8.81
N ALA A 60 -1.71 6.16 -8.25
CA ALA A 60 -2.94 5.92 -8.97
C ALA A 60 -3.62 7.20 -9.51
N GLY A 61 -3.03 8.37 -9.28
CA GLY A 61 -3.58 9.66 -9.71
C GLY A 61 -4.46 10.36 -8.68
N GLY A 62 -4.47 9.90 -7.45
CA GLY A 62 -5.22 10.52 -6.35
C GLY A 62 -6.64 9.99 -6.20
N LEU A 63 -7.40 10.65 -5.32
CA LEU A 63 -8.84 10.41 -5.14
C LEU A 63 -9.63 11.31 -6.10
N THR A 64 -10.55 10.74 -6.85
CA THR A 64 -11.36 11.49 -7.84
C THR A 64 -12.57 12.17 -7.20
N THR A 65 -13.50 11.38 -6.66
CA THR A 65 -14.75 11.85 -6.05
C THR A 65 -14.80 11.59 -4.55
N GLY A 66 -13.86 10.83 -4.05
CA GLY A 66 -13.73 10.48 -2.64
C GLY A 66 -12.80 11.42 -1.87
N GLY A 67 -12.54 11.04 -0.63
CA GLY A 67 -11.66 11.79 0.27
C GLY A 67 -11.25 10.97 1.47
N PHE A 68 -10.55 11.63 2.38
CA PHE A 68 -10.22 11.10 3.70
C PHE A 68 -11.18 11.68 4.73
N ASN A 69 -11.74 10.84 5.56
CA ASN A 69 -12.37 11.21 6.81
C ASN A 69 -11.77 10.38 7.95
N PHE A 70 -12.01 10.76 9.19
CA PHE A 70 -11.45 9.98 10.29
C PHE A 70 -12.34 8.82 10.70
N ASP A 71 -13.66 9.01 10.69
CA ASP A 71 -14.61 8.05 11.25
C ASP A 71 -14.08 7.46 12.57
N ALA A 72 -13.69 8.34 13.48
CA ALA A 72 -12.92 8.00 14.66
C ALA A 72 -13.53 8.60 15.93
N LYS A 73 -13.19 7.98 17.06
CA LYS A 73 -13.69 8.41 18.39
C LYS A 73 -12.56 8.45 19.40
N LEU A 74 -12.77 9.30 20.42
CA LEU A 74 -11.88 9.39 21.56
C LEU A 74 -11.90 8.11 22.40
N ARG A 75 -10.81 7.88 23.15
CA ARG A 75 -10.77 6.81 24.16
C ARG A 75 -11.66 7.17 25.35
N ARG A 76 -12.10 6.14 26.08
CA ARG A 76 -13.05 6.29 27.20
C ARG A 76 -12.54 7.19 28.31
N GLN A 77 -11.22 7.26 28.50
CA GLN A 77 -10.58 8.08 29.55
C GLN A 77 -10.19 9.48 29.07
N SER A 78 -10.39 9.80 27.81
CA SER A 78 -10.17 11.14 27.26
C SER A 78 -11.42 11.98 27.53
N LEU A 79 -11.44 12.65 28.68
CA LEU A 79 -12.62 13.32 29.21
C LEU A 79 -12.57 14.85 29.12
N ASP A 80 -11.42 15.42 28.78
CA ASP A 80 -11.26 16.83 28.61
C ASP A 80 -11.77 17.31 27.25
N ARG A 81 -12.29 18.52 27.19
CA ARG A 81 -12.77 19.10 25.92
C ARG A 81 -11.65 19.22 24.88
N ASP A 82 -10.44 19.48 25.35
CA ASP A 82 -9.26 19.67 24.51
C ASP A 82 -8.79 18.35 23.87
N ASP A 83 -9.14 17.20 24.45
CA ASP A 83 -8.80 15.89 23.88
C ASP A 83 -9.33 15.73 22.46
N LEU A 84 -10.53 16.24 22.16
CA LEU A 84 -11.10 16.18 20.83
C LEU A 84 -10.28 17.02 19.82
N VAL A 85 -9.85 18.20 20.26
CA VAL A 85 -9.01 19.08 19.43
C VAL A 85 -7.66 18.42 19.18
N HIS A 86 -7.02 17.90 20.24
CA HIS A 86 -5.74 17.19 20.11
C HIS A 86 -5.83 15.98 19.19
N ALA A 87 -6.90 15.19 19.26
CA ALA A 87 -7.10 14.05 18.41
C ALA A 87 -7.20 14.43 16.91
N HIS A 88 -7.96 15.50 16.60
CA HIS A 88 -8.07 15.98 15.23
C HIS A 88 -6.76 16.58 14.72
N VAL A 89 -6.11 17.44 15.50
CA VAL A 89 -4.83 18.05 15.14
C VAL A 89 -3.79 16.96 14.90
N GLY A 90 -3.64 16.00 15.83
CA GLY A 90 -2.70 14.90 15.68
C GLY A 90 -2.96 14.03 14.45
N GLY A 91 -4.24 13.73 14.17
CA GLY A 91 -4.63 12.98 12.98
C GLY A 91 -4.34 13.74 11.68
N ILE A 92 -4.64 15.05 11.64
CA ILE A 92 -4.35 15.90 10.47
C ILE A 92 -2.83 16.03 10.26
N ASP A 93 -2.06 16.30 11.31
CA ASP A 93 -0.60 16.41 11.22
C ASP A 93 0.04 15.10 10.74
N THR A 94 -0.47 13.96 11.24
CA THR A 94 -0.02 12.64 10.80
C THR A 94 -0.28 12.43 9.31
N LEU A 95 -1.47 12.74 8.82
CA LEU A 95 -1.83 12.64 7.40
C LEU A 95 -0.99 13.61 6.55
N ALA A 96 -0.85 14.86 6.99
CA ALA A 96 -0.06 15.86 6.26
C ALA A 96 1.40 15.42 6.15
N ARG A 97 1.99 14.93 7.24
CA ARG A 97 3.35 14.41 7.25
C ARG A 97 3.51 13.18 6.35
N ALA A 98 2.57 12.26 6.43
CA ALA A 98 2.55 11.07 5.59
C ALA A 98 2.44 11.40 4.09
N LEU A 99 1.67 12.44 3.74
CA LEU A 99 1.54 12.91 2.36
C LEU A 99 2.87 13.44 1.79
N LEU A 100 3.63 14.20 2.59
CA LEU A 100 4.95 14.67 2.17
C LEU A 100 5.91 13.49 1.91
N VAL A 101 5.91 12.49 2.78
CA VAL A 101 6.72 11.28 2.60
C VAL A 101 6.26 10.48 1.38
N ALA A 102 4.96 10.31 1.21
CA ALA A 102 4.40 9.59 0.05
C ALA A 102 4.79 10.27 -1.27
N GLN A 103 4.71 11.60 -1.34
CA GLN A 103 5.14 12.35 -2.52
C GLN A 103 6.64 12.16 -2.78
N ALA A 104 7.47 12.22 -1.75
CA ALA A 104 8.90 11.97 -1.88
C ALA A 104 9.21 10.54 -2.37
N LEU A 105 8.44 9.53 -1.96
CA LEU A 105 8.55 8.16 -2.47
C LEU A 105 8.16 8.06 -3.96
N VAL A 106 7.11 8.78 -4.37
CA VAL A 106 6.72 8.87 -5.79
C VAL A 106 7.84 9.53 -6.61
N ASP A 107 8.37 10.66 -6.14
CA ASP A 107 9.42 11.41 -6.82
C ASP A 107 10.73 10.62 -6.94
N ALA A 108 11.05 9.82 -5.91
CA ALA A 108 12.21 8.93 -5.94
C ALA A 108 12.12 7.82 -7.00
N GLY A 109 10.91 7.36 -7.32
CA GLY A 109 10.64 6.35 -8.34
C GLY A 109 11.20 4.95 -8.07
N THR A 110 11.85 4.74 -6.93
CA THR A 110 12.55 3.46 -6.63
C THR A 110 11.59 2.28 -6.52
N LEU A 111 10.46 2.47 -5.85
CA LEU A 111 9.47 1.41 -5.66
C LEU A 111 8.81 1.02 -6.98
N GLU A 112 8.40 2.01 -7.76
CA GLU A 112 7.80 1.78 -9.08
C GLU A 112 8.80 1.13 -10.05
N GLY A 113 10.06 1.60 -10.07
CA GLY A 113 11.13 0.99 -10.87
C GLY A 113 11.41 -0.46 -10.48
N ALA A 114 11.37 -0.78 -9.19
CA ALA A 114 11.54 -2.16 -8.72
C ALA A 114 10.36 -3.04 -9.14
N ARG A 115 9.13 -2.54 -9.08
CA ARG A 115 7.92 -3.22 -9.56
C ARG A 115 7.99 -3.47 -11.07
N ALA A 116 8.25 -2.44 -11.85
CA ALA A 116 8.37 -2.54 -13.29
C ALA A 116 9.45 -3.56 -13.71
N GLN A 117 10.63 -3.52 -13.08
CA GLN A 117 11.69 -4.49 -13.34
C GLN A 117 11.26 -5.93 -13.02
N ARG A 118 10.54 -6.13 -11.91
CA ARG A 118 10.10 -7.47 -11.51
C ARG A 118 9.13 -8.10 -12.49
N TYR A 119 8.26 -7.30 -13.08
CA TYR A 119 7.19 -7.76 -13.95
C TYR A 119 7.49 -7.55 -15.45
N ALA A 120 8.63 -6.99 -15.82
CA ALA A 120 9.01 -6.71 -17.20
C ALA A 120 8.93 -7.95 -18.14
N GLY A 121 9.12 -9.16 -17.60
CA GLY A 121 9.02 -10.39 -18.37
C GLY A 121 7.62 -10.65 -18.95
N TRP A 122 6.57 -10.10 -18.34
CA TRP A 122 5.21 -10.24 -18.84
C TRP A 122 4.91 -9.39 -20.07
N GLU A 123 5.68 -8.34 -20.31
CA GLU A 123 5.55 -7.44 -21.47
C GLU A 123 6.36 -7.94 -22.67
N GLY A 124 7.19 -8.97 -22.45
CA GLY A 124 8.02 -9.57 -23.49
C GLY A 124 7.32 -10.66 -24.28
N GLU A 125 8.07 -11.26 -25.24
CA GLU A 125 7.61 -12.34 -26.11
C GLU A 125 7.01 -13.52 -25.31
N ARG A 126 7.68 -13.96 -24.23
CA ARG A 126 7.20 -15.06 -23.39
C ARG A 126 5.91 -14.72 -22.63
N GLY A 127 5.77 -13.50 -22.17
CA GLY A 127 4.52 -13.05 -21.55
C GLY A 127 3.36 -13.03 -22.54
N SER A 128 3.61 -12.55 -23.75
CA SER A 128 2.62 -12.54 -24.84
C SER A 128 2.17 -13.96 -25.20
N GLU A 129 3.05 -14.95 -25.14
CA GLU A 129 2.71 -16.34 -25.40
C GLU A 129 1.76 -16.94 -24.35
N VAL A 130 1.88 -16.53 -23.09
CA VAL A 130 0.98 -16.97 -21.99
C VAL A 130 -0.44 -16.48 -22.20
N PHE A 131 -0.59 -15.28 -22.77
CA PHE A 131 -1.89 -14.65 -23.02
C PHE A 131 -2.42 -14.88 -24.46
N ALA A 132 -1.68 -15.64 -25.29
CA ALA A 132 -2.10 -15.93 -26.66
C ALA A 132 -3.35 -16.81 -26.70
N ASP A 133 -4.21 -16.57 -27.69
CA ASP A 133 -5.37 -17.42 -27.95
C ASP A 133 -4.93 -18.89 -28.19
N GLY A 134 -5.56 -19.80 -27.45
CA GLY A 134 -5.25 -21.22 -27.53
C GLY A 134 -4.07 -21.68 -26.65
N ALA A 135 -3.43 -20.82 -25.88
CA ALA A 135 -2.47 -21.22 -24.85
C ALA A 135 -3.17 -22.05 -23.77
N THR A 136 -2.59 -23.19 -23.41
CA THR A 136 -3.04 -24.07 -22.35
C THR A 136 -1.90 -24.35 -21.37
N LEU A 137 -2.21 -24.72 -20.14
CA LEU A 137 -1.17 -25.12 -19.19
C LEU A 137 -0.32 -26.29 -19.73
N ALA A 138 -0.91 -27.25 -20.46
CA ALA A 138 -0.20 -28.34 -21.05
C ALA A 138 0.77 -27.85 -22.13
N SER A 139 0.31 -27.02 -23.08
CA SER A 139 1.17 -26.49 -24.14
C SER A 139 2.32 -25.64 -23.61
N LEU A 140 2.08 -24.86 -22.56
CA LEU A 140 3.11 -24.05 -21.89
C LEU A 140 4.12 -24.92 -21.14
N ALA A 141 3.67 -26.01 -20.49
CA ALA A 141 4.54 -26.98 -19.83
C ALA A 141 5.44 -27.71 -20.85
N ASP A 142 4.86 -28.19 -21.93
CA ASP A 142 5.63 -28.87 -23.02
C ASP A 142 6.70 -27.95 -23.60
N ARG A 143 6.39 -26.67 -23.80
CA ARG A 143 7.35 -25.67 -24.28
C ARG A 143 8.44 -25.38 -23.26
N ALA A 144 8.10 -25.28 -21.99
CA ALA A 144 9.07 -25.07 -20.92
C ALA A 144 10.08 -26.23 -20.84
N VAL A 145 9.58 -27.47 -20.94
CA VAL A 145 10.42 -28.69 -20.98
C VAL A 145 11.29 -28.71 -22.23
N ALA A 146 10.70 -28.45 -23.40
CA ALA A 146 11.44 -28.46 -24.69
C ALA A 146 12.54 -27.37 -24.71
N ALA A 147 12.30 -26.24 -24.09
CA ALA A 147 13.27 -25.15 -23.98
C ALA A 147 14.31 -25.36 -22.85
N GLY A 148 14.21 -26.45 -22.09
CA GLY A 148 15.10 -26.71 -20.95
C GLY A 148 15.08 -25.62 -19.88
N LEU A 149 13.92 -25.02 -19.64
CA LEU A 149 13.81 -23.95 -18.67
C LEU A 149 14.01 -24.47 -17.25
N ASP A 150 15.01 -23.93 -16.57
CA ASP A 150 15.30 -24.17 -15.17
C ASP A 150 15.36 -22.81 -14.43
N PRO A 151 14.18 -22.24 -14.08
CA PRO A 151 14.12 -20.91 -13.51
C PRO A 151 14.70 -20.90 -12.09
N LEU A 152 15.70 -20.04 -11.86
CA LEU A 152 16.24 -19.80 -10.54
C LEU A 152 15.44 -18.69 -9.82
N PRO A 153 15.30 -18.80 -8.49
CA PRO A 153 14.67 -17.76 -7.70
C PRO A 153 15.40 -16.43 -7.87
N VAL A 154 14.63 -15.36 -8.07
CA VAL A 154 15.16 -14.00 -8.11
C VAL A 154 14.87 -13.33 -6.76
N SER A 155 15.86 -12.61 -6.22
CA SER A 155 15.70 -11.90 -4.94
C SER A 155 14.48 -10.99 -4.92
N GLY A 156 13.68 -11.07 -3.85
CA GLY A 156 12.57 -10.16 -3.57
C GLY A 156 13.01 -8.75 -3.19
N ARG A 157 14.29 -8.59 -2.79
CA ARG A 157 14.90 -7.31 -2.37
C ARG A 157 14.16 -6.61 -1.24
N GLN A 158 13.47 -7.35 -0.41
CA GLN A 158 12.60 -6.81 0.65
C GLN A 158 13.37 -5.82 1.54
N GLU A 159 14.49 -6.22 2.13
CA GLU A 159 15.27 -5.39 3.04
C GLU A 159 15.79 -4.10 2.37
N ARG A 160 16.12 -4.21 1.09
CA ARG A 160 16.53 -3.03 0.30
C ARG A 160 15.39 -2.04 0.13
N LEU A 161 14.18 -2.53 -0.18
CA LEU A 161 13.01 -1.68 -0.38
C LEU A 161 12.53 -1.07 0.94
N GLU A 162 12.56 -1.83 2.03
CA GLU A 162 12.27 -1.33 3.38
C GLU A 162 13.26 -0.22 3.80
N ASN A 163 14.56 -0.41 3.54
CA ASN A 163 15.58 0.59 3.81
C ASN A 163 15.35 1.86 2.97
N GLU A 164 14.94 1.73 1.72
CA GLU A 164 14.64 2.89 0.87
C GLU A 164 13.44 3.68 1.40
N VAL A 165 12.36 3.01 1.77
CA VAL A 165 11.19 3.66 2.39
C VAL A 165 11.60 4.39 3.68
N ASN A 166 12.38 3.74 4.53
CA ASN A 166 12.85 4.33 5.78
C ASN A 166 13.75 5.55 5.53
N ARG A 167 14.66 5.46 4.58
CA ARG A 167 15.55 6.56 4.21
C ARG A 167 14.75 7.79 3.76
N VAL A 168 13.82 7.61 2.83
CA VAL A 168 12.97 8.72 2.35
C VAL A 168 12.15 9.31 3.50
N ARG A 169 11.58 8.49 4.38
CA ARG A 169 10.82 8.95 5.55
C ARG A 169 11.65 9.82 6.50
N TRP A 170 12.93 9.49 6.70
CA TRP A 170 13.81 10.24 7.59
C TRP A 170 14.36 11.53 6.96
N GLU A 171 14.60 11.51 5.66
CA GLU A 171 15.16 12.65 4.92
C GLU A 171 14.10 13.70 4.53
N THR A 172 12.84 13.31 4.38
CA THR A 172 11.73 14.23 4.07
C THR A 172 11.51 15.20 5.25
N ARG A 173 11.51 16.49 4.98
CA ARG A 173 11.33 17.57 5.98
C ARG A 173 9.95 18.21 5.87
#